data_2badb1f42c6769f43e2ded27b94763a3
#
_entry.id   2badb1f42c6769f43e2ded27b94763a3
#
_cell.length_a   1.000
_cell.length_b   1.000
_cell.length_c   1.000
_cell.angle_alpha   90.00
_cell.angle_beta   90.00
_cell.angle_gamma   90.00
#
_symmetry.space_group_name_H-M   'P 1'
#
loop_
_entity.id
_entity.type
_entity.pdbx_description
1 polymer ?
#
loop_
_entity_poly.entity_id
_entity_poly.type
_entity_poly.pdbx_seq_one_letter_code
_entity_poly.pdbx_strand_id
1 'polypeptide(L)'
;MEIKYSEKAVKQLEKICRGDKKSASIIIEAIEAYSKNPKGYFDIKLLKGKYGDFKRLRTGKYRILFEDDGKIMLVYEIKHRQEAYHD
;
A
#
# COMPACT_ATOMS: atom_id res chain seq x y z
N MET A 1 -6.71 3.59 12.17
CA MET A 1 -5.28 3.94 12.31
C MET A 1 -4.99 5.24 11.57
N GLU A 2 -4.04 5.98 12.07
CA GLU A 2 -3.51 7.13 11.34
C GLU A 2 -2.65 6.63 10.17
N ILE A 3 -2.83 7.23 9.00
CA ILE A 3 -2.08 6.82 7.80
C ILE A 3 -0.96 7.82 7.57
N LYS A 4 0.25 7.31 7.39
CA LYS A 4 1.41 8.12 6.99
C LYS A 4 1.98 7.53 5.71
N TYR A 5 2.42 8.40 4.81
CA TYR A 5 3.02 8.00 3.55
C TYR A 5 4.49 8.41 3.54
N SER A 6 5.34 7.51 3.10
CA SER A 6 6.73 7.86 2.83
C SER A 6 6.79 8.86 1.67
N GLU A 7 7.88 9.59 1.57
CA GLU A 7 8.10 10.49 0.46
C GLU A 7 8.02 9.75 -0.88
N LYS A 8 8.59 8.56 -0.93
CA LYS A 8 8.54 7.72 -2.13
C LYS A 8 7.11 7.36 -2.50
N ALA A 9 6.29 6.96 -1.52
CA ALA A 9 4.90 6.59 -1.77
C ALA A 9 4.10 7.78 -2.27
N VAL A 10 4.31 8.96 -1.72
CA VAL A 10 3.65 10.18 -2.19
C VAL A 10 3.97 10.45 -3.66
N LYS A 11 5.25 10.38 -4.02
CA LYS A 11 5.68 10.60 -5.41
C LYS A 11 5.09 9.56 -6.36
N GLN A 12 5.03 8.32 -5.91
CA GLN A 12 4.45 7.25 -6.71
C GLN A 12 2.95 7.46 -6.94
N LEU A 13 2.22 7.85 -5.90
CA LEU A 13 0.79 8.15 -6.02
C LEU A 13 0.55 9.34 -6.95
N GLU A 14 1.36 10.37 -6.84
CA GLU A 14 1.23 11.53 -7.73
C GLU A 14 1.43 11.14 -9.19
N LYS A 15 2.42 10.31 -9.46
CA LYS A 15 2.69 9.84 -10.82
C LYS A 15 1.53 8.99 -11.33
N ILE A 16 1.02 8.08 -10.53
CA ILE A 16 -0.13 7.24 -10.90
C ILE A 16 -1.34 8.11 -11.16
N CYS A 17 -1.59 9.10 -10.31
CA CYS A 17 -2.72 9.99 -10.46
C CYS A 17 -2.68 10.78 -11.76
N ARG A 18 -1.49 11.22 -12.17
CA ARG A 18 -1.34 11.94 -13.44
C ARG A 18 -1.66 11.08 -14.65
N GLY A 19 -1.33 9.80 -14.57
CA GLY A 19 -1.57 8.87 -15.69
C GLY A 19 -2.91 8.15 -15.62
N ASP A 20 -3.43 7.93 -14.41
CA ASP A 20 -4.64 7.13 -14.20
C ASP A 20 -5.27 7.49 -12.85
N LYS A 21 -6.12 8.51 -12.86
CA LYS A 21 -6.79 8.99 -11.64
C LYS A 21 -7.63 7.92 -10.98
N LYS A 22 -8.24 7.04 -11.75
CA LYS A 22 -9.09 5.98 -11.22
C LYS A 22 -8.27 4.99 -10.40
N SER A 23 -7.12 4.59 -10.90
CA SER A 23 -6.24 3.69 -10.16
C SER A 23 -5.74 4.33 -8.87
N ALA A 24 -5.38 5.61 -8.89
CA ALA A 24 -4.95 6.31 -7.70
C ALA A 24 -6.06 6.33 -6.63
N SER A 25 -7.31 6.58 -7.05
CA SER A 25 -8.46 6.56 -6.13
C SER A 25 -8.66 5.18 -5.53
N ILE A 26 -8.57 4.15 -6.32
CA ILE A 26 -8.74 2.76 -5.85
C ILE A 26 -7.66 2.42 -4.81
N ILE A 27 -6.43 2.83 -5.06
CA ILE A 27 -5.32 2.61 -4.12
C ILE A 27 -5.59 3.31 -2.79
N ILE A 28 -5.94 4.58 -2.83
CA ILE A 28 -6.21 5.37 -1.62
C ILE A 28 -7.38 4.79 -0.85
N GLU A 29 -8.46 4.41 -1.55
CA GLU A 29 -9.63 3.79 -0.92
C GLU A 29 -9.26 2.49 -0.21
N ALA A 30 -8.41 1.67 -0.82
CA ALA A 30 -7.97 0.41 -0.22
C ALA A 30 -7.14 0.67 1.04
N ILE A 31 -6.24 1.64 1.00
CA ILE A 31 -5.43 2.02 2.16
C ILE A 31 -6.32 2.50 3.30
N GLU A 32 -7.27 3.38 2.99
CA GLU A 32 -8.17 3.92 4.00
C GLU A 32 -9.10 2.84 4.58
N ALA A 33 -9.60 1.95 3.74
CA ALA A 33 -10.45 0.86 4.20
C ALA A 33 -9.69 -0.05 5.16
N TYR A 34 -8.46 -0.40 4.83
CA TYR A 34 -7.63 -1.20 5.71
C TYR A 34 -7.35 -0.50 7.03
N SER A 35 -7.05 0.79 6.99
CA SER A 35 -6.76 1.54 8.22
C SER A 35 -7.94 1.60 9.17
N LYS A 36 -9.16 1.58 8.64
CA LYS A 36 -10.39 1.62 9.44
C LYS A 36 -10.77 0.25 9.98
N ASN A 37 -10.47 -0.81 9.25
CA ASN A 37 -10.85 -2.16 9.65
C ASN A 37 -9.82 -3.18 9.15
N PRO A 38 -8.66 -3.27 9.83
CA PRO A 38 -7.60 -4.17 9.38
C PRO A 38 -7.96 -5.65 9.44
N LYS A 39 -9.06 -6.00 10.09
CA LYS A 39 -9.55 -7.38 10.14
C LYS A 39 -10.54 -7.70 9.03
N GLY A 40 -10.80 -6.75 8.14
CA GLY A 40 -11.69 -6.96 7.00
C GLY A 40 -11.06 -7.88 5.96
N TYR A 41 -11.79 -8.08 4.86
CA TYR A 41 -11.33 -8.94 3.78
C TYR A 41 -10.44 -8.16 2.83
N PHE A 42 -9.13 -8.41 2.92
CA PHE A 42 -8.14 -7.78 2.06
C PHE A 42 -7.17 -8.84 1.56
N ASP A 43 -6.61 -8.63 0.38
CA ASP A 43 -5.53 -9.48 -0.13
C ASP A 43 -4.21 -9.03 0.51
N ILE A 44 -3.96 -9.53 1.71
CA ILE A 44 -2.80 -9.16 2.51
C ILE A 44 -1.84 -10.35 2.61
N LYS A 45 -0.56 -10.07 2.44
CA LYS A 45 0.49 -11.06 2.65
C LYS A 45 1.56 -10.45 3.55
N LEU A 46 1.99 -11.21 4.55
CA LEU A 46 3.11 -10.82 5.39
C LEU A 46 4.40 -11.17 4.66
N LEU A 47 5.26 -10.18 4.50
CA LEU A 47 6.57 -10.35 3.86
C LEU A 47 7.64 -10.17 4.92
N LYS A 48 8.46 -11.21 5.10
CA LYS A 48 9.60 -11.12 5.99
C LYS A 48 10.80 -10.62 5.21
N GLY A 49 11.39 -9.56 5.70
CA GLY A 49 12.51 -8.94 5.03
C GLY A 49 13.74 -8.82 5.90
N LYS A 50 14.83 -8.40 5.28
CA LYS A 50 16.12 -8.21 5.94
C LYS A 50 16.05 -7.15 7.04
N TYR A 51 15.18 -6.17 6.88
CA TYR A 51 15.06 -5.02 7.79
C TYR A 51 13.77 -5.05 8.62
N GLY A 52 13.10 -6.20 8.68
CA GLY A 52 11.87 -6.36 9.42
C GLY A 52 10.75 -6.91 8.57
N ASP A 53 9.59 -6.99 9.17
CA ASP A 53 8.41 -7.54 8.51
C ASP A 53 7.57 -6.42 7.90
N PHE A 54 7.16 -6.64 6.66
CA PHE A 54 6.27 -5.75 5.93
C PHE A 54 5.01 -6.49 5.57
N LYS A 55 3.98 -5.73 5.30
CA LYS A 55 2.74 -6.27 4.74
C LYS A 55 2.56 -5.75 3.32
N ARG A 56 1.99 -6.59 2.48
CA ARG A 56 1.63 -6.23 1.11
C ARG A 56 0.12 -6.30 0.98
N LEU A 57 -0.49 -5.18 0.59
CA LEU A 57 -1.89 -5.11 0.23
C LEU A 57 -1.98 -5.04 -1.29
N ARG A 58 -2.66 -6.00 -1.90
CA ARG A 58 -2.88 -6.00 -3.35
C ARG A 58 -4.25 -5.40 -3.65
N THR A 59 -4.27 -4.46 -4.57
CA THR A 59 -5.52 -3.91 -5.07
C THR A 59 -5.37 -3.57 -6.56
N GLY A 60 -6.26 -4.13 -7.38
CA GLY A 60 -6.16 -3.94 -8.82
C GLY A 60 -4.81 -4.42 -9.36
N LYS A 61 -4.14 -3.55 -10.08
CA LYS A 61 -2.83 -3.83 -10.68
C LYS A 61 -1.67 -3.42 -9.79
N TYR A 62 -1.94 -3.02 -8.54
CA TYR A 62 -0.93 -2.43 -7.68
C TYR A 62 -0.74 -3.21 -6.40
N ARG A 63 0.45 -3.10 -5.85
CA ARG A 63 0.82 -3.66 -4.56
C ARG A 63 1.28 -2.52 -3.67
N ILE A 64 0.76 -2.50 -2.47
CA ILE A 64 1.04 -1.47 -1.49
C ILE A 64 1.85 -2.10 -0.37
N LEU A 65 3.07 -1.63 -0.17
CA LEU A 65 3.96 -2.12 0.88
C LEU A 65 3.86 -1.19 2.08
N PHE A 66 3.55 -1.75 3.23
CA PHE A 66 3.33 -0.96 4.43
C PHE A 66 3.65 -1.77 5.68
N GLU A 67 3.72 -1.08 6.80
CA GLU A 67 3.70 -1.72 8.12
C GLU A 67 2.70 -0.98 8.99
N ASP A 68 2.22 -1.63 10.04
CA ASP A 68 1.35 -0.98 11.00
C ASP A 68 1.60 -1.55 12.40
N ASP A 69 1.26 -0.77 13.41
CA ASP A 69 1.37 -1.17 14.81
C ASP A 69 0.02 -1.09 15.53
N GLY A 70 -1.08 -1.00 14.79
CA GLY A 70 -2.42 -0.84 15.33
C GLY A 70 -2.83 0.61 15.53
N LYS A 71 -1.89 1.54 15.55
CA LYS A 71 -2.14 2.97 15.71
C LYS A 71 -1.79 3.76 14.46
N ILE A 72 -0.69 3.40 13.82
CA ILE A 72 -0.18 4.06 12.63
C ILE A 72 0.02 3.03 11.54
N MET A 73 -0.43 3.37 10.34
CA MET A 73 -0.17 2.61 9.12
C MET A 73 0.81 3.42 8.30
N LEU A 74 2.03 2.92 8.12
CA LEU A 74 3.05 3.60 7.34
C LEU A 74 3.18 2.95 5.97
N VAL A 75 2.78 3.68 4.94
CA VAL A 75 2.86 3.22 3.55
C VAL A 75 4.22 3.58 3.00
N TYR A 76 5.02 2.57 2.67
CA TYR A 76 6.38 2.76 2.19
C TYR A 76 6.48 2.92 0.69
N GLU A 77 5.73 2.11 -0.05
CA GLU A 77 5.95 2.01 -1.48
C GLU A 77 4.71 1.48 -2.18
N ILE A 78 4.46 1.97 -3.38
CA ILE A 78 3.37 1.52 -4.23
C ILE A 78 3.98 1.07 -5.53
N LYS A 79 3.80 -0.21 -5.87
CA LYS A 79 4.37 -0.82 -7.06
C LYS A 79 3.27 -1.32 -7.98
N HIS A 80 3.47 -1.15 -9.27
CA HIS A 80 2.67 -1.86 -10.24
C HIS A 80 3.00 -3.35 -10.15
N ARG A 81 2.03 -4.24 -10.34
CA ARG A 81 2.25 -5.68 -10.21
C ARG A 81 3.43 -6.21 -11.03
N GLN A 82 3.70 -5.59 -12.17
CA GLN A 82 4.83 -5.99 -13.02
C GLN A 82 6.18 -5.63 -12.39
N GLU A 83 6.22 -4.52 -11.65
CA GLU A 83 7.43 -4.10 -10.95
C GLU A 83 7.66 -4.92 -9.68
N ALA A 84 6.60 -5.47 -9.12
CA ALA A 84 6.64 -6.23 -7.88
C ALA A 84 6.78 -7.73 -8.12
N TYR A 85 7.19 -8.09 -9.28
CA TYR A 85 7.21 -9.46 -9.75
C TYR A 85 8.03 -10.42 -8.87
N HIS A 86 9.07 -9.94 -8.24
CA HIS A 86 9.96 -10.79 -7.43
C HIS A 86 9.60 -10.88 -5.95
N ASP A 87 8.44 -10.49 -5.58
CA ASP A 87 7.97 -10.59 -4.19
C ASP A 87 7.97 -12.02 -3.67
#